data_83c41e5435667f7030ac988dfdad3017
#
_entry.id   83c41e5435667f7030ac988dfdad3017
#
_cell.length_a   1.000
_cell.length_b   1.000
_cell.length_c   1.000
_cell.angle_alpha   90.00
_cell.angle_beta   90.00
_cell.angle_gamma   90.00
#
_symmetry.space_group_name_H-M   'P 1'
#
loop_
_entity.id
_entity.type
_entity.pdbx_description
1 polymer ?
#
loop_
_entity_poly.entity_id
_entity_poly.type
_entity_poly.pdbx_seq_one_letter_code
_entity_poly.pdbx_strand_id
1 'polypeptide(L)'
;MKNIKIFTLLTISLTSTNIYALSDDEQSYCFSTDPELGDSAYWASAAINFYNSGQHKKAISVVDNCIEYYVEDALYQQSQLKKAKIPPPPIGRVDFREKEKVFANYAVNDVSMALWTKAVAAEKIGEIDMAISAYSKCIYLDYGRAWDPNGWFWNLSADCVKRGKRLIK
;
A
#
# COMPACT_ATOMS: atom_id res chain seq x y z
N MET A 1 73.11 -3.81 7.54
CA MET A 1 71.71 -4.10 8.03
C MET A 1 70.79 -3.26 7.18
N LYS A 2 70.04 -3.91 6.27
CA LYS A 2 69.09 -3.23 5.35
C LYS A 2 67.69 -3.28 5.94
N ASN A 3 67.08 -2.13 6.23
CA ASN A 3 65.74 -1.99 6.69
C ASN A 3 64.74 -2.15 5.50
N ILE A 4 63.97 -3.23 5.48
CA ILE A 4 62.87 -3.45 4.52
C ILE A 4 61.63 -2.83 5.13
N LYS A 5 61.11 -1.75 4.50
CA LYS A 5 59.81 -1.18 4.80
C LYS A 5 58.73 -1.99 4.06
N ILE A 6 57.90 -2.70 4.82
CA ILE A 6 56.73 -3.39 4.29
C ILE A 6 55.61 -2.35 4.11
N PHE A 7 55.24 -2.08 2.86
CA PHE A 7 54.03 -1.30 2.51
C PHE A 7 52.83 -2.24 2.47
N THR A 8 51.97 -2.11 3.47
CA THR A 8 50.69 -2.81 3.46
C THR A 8 49.70 -2.06 2.55
N LEU A 9 49.37 -2.63 1.40
CA LEU A 9 48.31 -2.13 0.52
C LEU A 9 46.97 -2.45 1.16
N LEU A 10 46.26 -1.41 1.58
CA LEU A 10 44.86 -1.53 2.02
C LEU A 10 43.96 -1.56 0.77
N THR A 11 43.46 -2.73 0.42
CA THR A 11 42.47 -2.87 -0.65
C THR A 11 41.09 -2.48 -0.12
N ILE A 12 40.61 -1.31 -0.54
CA ILE A 12 39.20 -0.87 -0.28
C ILE A 12 38.31 -1.61 -1.26
N SER A 13 37.56 -2.59 -0.76
CA SER A 13 36.48 -3.25 -1.51
C SER A 13 35.30 -2.28 -1.61
N LEU A 14 35.13 -1.69 -2.80
CA LEU A 14 33.90 -0.97 -3.16
C LEU A 14 32.79 -2.00 -3.34
N THR A 15 31.94 -2.17 -2.31
CA THR A 15 30.64 -2.86 -2.48
C THR A 15 29.75 -1.94 -3.29
N SER A 16 29.54 -2.28 -4.55
CA SER A 16 28.52 -1.65 -5.39
C SER A 16 27.16 -1.98 -4.81
N THR A 17 26.54 -1.02 -4.14
CA THR A 17 25.09 -1.06 -3.84
C THR A 17 24.37 -0.97 -5.18
N ASN A 18 23.76 -2.06 -5.61
CA ASN A 18 22.83 -2.05 -6.73
C ASN A 18 21.62 -1.20 -6.32
N ILE A 19 21.63 0.06 -6.68
CA ILE A 19 20.44 0.90 -6.71
C ILE A 19 19.65 0.41 -7.93
N TYR A 20 18.66 -0.42 -7.68
CA TYR A 20 17.67 -0.76 -8.72
C TYR A 20 16.91 0.52 -9.05
N ALA A 21 17.30 1.19 -10.13
CA ALA A 21 16.45 2.20 -10.73
C ALA A 21 15.16 1.49 -11.18
N LEU A 22 14.02 1.97 -10.65
CA LEU A 22 12.69 1.52 -11.11
C LEU A 22 12.61 1.74 -12.61
N SER A 23 12.06 0.77 -13.34
CA SER A 23 11.79 0.96 -14.77
C SER A 23 10.74 2.07 -14.93
N ASP A 24 10.87 2.91 -15.95
CA ASP A 24 9.91 3.99 -16.26
C ASP A 24 8.46 3.46 -16.35
N ASP A 25 8.28 2.20 -16.72
CA ASP A 25 6.98 1.52 -16.82
C ASP A 25 6.36 1.24 -15.43
N GLU A 26 7.15 1.03 -14.39
CA GLU A 26 6.62 0.77 -13.02
C GLU A 26 6.26 2.06 -12.28
N GLN A 27 6.92 3.17 -12.56
CA GLN A 27 6.61 4.48 -11.99
C GLN A 27 5.38 5.11 -12.65
N SER A 28 4.98 4.64 -13.84
CA SER A 28 3.81 5.14 -14.58
C SER A 28 2.48 4.96 -13.84
N TYR A 29 2.40 4.06 -12.86
CA TYR A 29 1.18 3.81 -12.08
C TYR A 29 1.03 4.70 -10.85
N CYS A 30 2.02 5.52 -10.50
CA CYS A 30 1.95 6.38 -9.33
C CYS A 30 1.11 7.64 -9.58
N PHE A 31 1.02 8.10 -10.80
CA PHE A 31 0.36 9.36 -11.14
C PHE A 31 -0.66 9.14 -12.26
N SER A 32 -1.85 9.71 -12.09
CA SER A 32 -2.92 9.60 -13.07
C SER A 32 -2.66 10.49 -14.29
N THR A 33 -2.98 9.96 -15.46
CA THR A 33 -3.10 10.77 -16.68
C THR A 33 -4.53 11.25 -16.92
N ASP A 34 -5.49 10.78 -16.10
CA ASP A 34 -6.88 11.19 -16.14
C ASP A 34 -7.13 12.34 -15.15
N PRO A 35 -7.48 13.55 -15.61
CA PRO A 35 -7.69 14.70 -14.72
C PRO A 35 -8.89 14.52 -13.76
N GLU A 36 -9.81 13.59 -14.05
CA GLU A 36 -10.98 13.32 -13.21
C GLU A 36 -10.70 12.27 -12.13
N LEU A 37 -9.57 11.56 -12.25
CA LEU A 37 -9.17 10.51 -11.31
C LEU A 37 -7.93 10.94 -10.53
N GLY A 38 -8.06 11.10 -9.23
CA GLY A 38 -6.93 11.43 -8.35
C GLY A 38 -5.84 10.35 -8.39
N ASP A 39 -4.58 10.77 -8.21
CA ASP A 39 -3.40 9.92 -8.32
C ASP A 39 -3.47 8.69 -7.41
N SER A 40 -3.84 8.87 -6.14
CA SER A 40 -3.96 7.75 -5.19
C SER A 40 -5.04 6.75 -5.56
N ALA A 41 -6.17 7.22 -6.10
CA ALA A 41 -7.25 6.37 -6.59
C ALA A 41 -6.84 5.59 -7.84
N TYR A 42 -6.11 6.25 -8.77
CA TYR A 42 -5.55 5.61 -9.95
C TYR A 42 -4.58 4.47 -9.56
N TRP A 43 -3.63 4.77 -8.69
CA TRP A 43 -2.67 3.81 -8.17
C TRP A 43 -3.34 2.60 -7.49
N ALA A 44 -4.26 2.84 -6.55
CA ALA A 44 -4.98 1.77 -5.86
C ALA A 44 -5.80 0.91 -6.83
N SER A 45 -6.42 1.55 -7.84
CA SER A 45 -7.17 0.87 -8.90
C SER A 45 -6.27 0.02 -9.80
N ALA A 46 -5.09 0.53 -10.17
CA ALA A 46 -4.11 -0.23 -10.94
C ALA A 46 -3.67 -1.50 -10.20
N ALA A 47 -3.35 -1.38 -8.91
CA ALA A 47 -2.96 -2.51 -8.08
C ALA A 47 -4.05 -3.60 -8.04
N ILE A 48 -5.32 -3.22 -7.79
CA ILE A 48 -6.42 -4.19 -7.74
C ILE A 48 -6.73 -4.81 -9.10
N ASN A 49 -6.57 -4.07 -10.20
CA ASN A 49 -6.74 -4.60 -11.55
C ASN A 49 -5.70 -5.67 -11.88
N PHE A 50 -4.43 -5.47 -11.50
CA PHE A 50 -3.40 -6.51 -11.62
C PHE A 50 -3.69 -7.72 -10.75
N TYR A 51 -4.15 -7.53 -9.52
CA TYR A 51 -4.56 -8.62 -8.66
C TYR A 51 -5.69 -9.44 -9.30
N ASN A 52 -6.76 -8.78 -9.77
CA ASN A 52 -7.92 -9.43 -10.38
C ASN A 52 -7.59 -10.17 -11.68
N SER A 53 -6.58 -9.69 -12.43
CA SER A 53 -6.09 -10.37 -13.63
C SER A 53 -5.06 -11.48 -13.36
N GLY A 54 -4.82 -11.83 -12.09
CA GLY A 54 -3.87 -12.87 -11.69
C GLY A 54 -2.40 -12.45 -11.72
N GLN A 55 -2.10 -11.19 -12.01
CA GLN A 55 -0.74 -10.65 -12.06
C GLN A 55 -0.27 -10.21 -10.66
N HIS A 56 -0.26 -11.16 -9.71
CA HIS A 56 -0.06 -10.85 -8.28
C HIS A 56 1.28 -10.18 -7.98
N LYS A 57 2.37 -10.59 -8.63
CA LYS A 57 3.68 -9.95 -8.46
C LYS A 57 3.66 -8.48 -8.92
N LYS A 58 2.99 -8.19 -10.04
CA LYS A 58 2.85 -6.82 -10.54
C LYS A 58 1.96 -5.98 -9.64
N ALA A 59 0.89 -6.54 -9.07
CA ALA A 59 0.07 -5.87 -8.07
C ALA A 59 0.90 -5.44 -6.85
N ILE A 60 1.79 -6.32 -6.35
CA ILE A 60 2.69 -6.02 -5.24
C ILE A 60 3.67 -4.90 -5.62
N SER A 61 4.33 -5.01 -6.79
CA SER A 61 5.29 -4.02 -7.27
C SER A 61 4.67 -2.63 -7.40
N VAL A 62 3.47 -2.53 -8.00
CA VAL A 62 2.74 -1.26 -8.13
C VAL A 62 2.47 -0.62 -6.77
N VAL A 63 2.12 -1.43 -5.76
CA VAL A 63 1.91 -0.89 -4.41
C VAL A 63 3.21 -0.39 -3.81
N ASP A 64 4.29 -1.17 -3.89
CA ASP A 64 5.57 -0.84 -3.28
C ASP A 64 6.23 0.39 -3.90
N ASN A 65 6.11 0.56 -5.21
CA ASN A 65 6.74 1.66 -5.93
C ASN A 65 6.11 3.03 -5.63
N CYS A 66 4.84 3.06 -5.22
CA CYS A 66 4.10 4.32 -5.07
C CYS A 66 3.67 4.61 -3.63
N ILE A 67 3.75 3.67 -2.70
CA ILE A 67 3.20 3.82 -1.34
C ILE A 67 3.75 5.05 -0.59
N GLU A 68 5.03 5.35 -0.79
CA GLU A 68 5.70 6.48 -0.12
C GLU A 68 5.10 7.85 -0.51
N TYR A 69 4.46 7.96 -1.69
CA TYR A 69 3.80 9.19 -2.12
C TYR A 69 2.49 9.47 -1.37
N TYR A 70 1.83 8.42 -0.82
CA TYR A 70 0.45 8.53 -0.35
C TYR A 70 0.26 8.17 1.13
N VAL A 71 1.19 7.42 1.72
CA VAL A 71 1.03 6.90 3.08
C VAL A 71 0.96 8.00 4.13
N GLU A 72 1.72 9.07 3.97
CA GLU A 72 1.72 10.19 4.93
C GLU A 72 0.37 10.91 4.94
N ASP A 73 -0.22 11.17 3.77
CA ASP A 73 -1.53 11.80 3.64
C ASP A 73 -2.64 10.95 4.28
N ALA A 74 -2.60 9.62 4.08
CA ALA A 74 -3.54 8.72 4.70
C ALA A 74 -3.43 8.72 6.24
N LEU A 75 -2.21 8.66 6.76
CA LEU A 75 -1.95 8.73 8.19
C LEU A 75 -2.39 10.07 8.78
N TYR A 76 -2.07 11.16 8.09
CA TYR A 76 -2.49 12.50 8.50
C TYR A 76 -4.01 12.62 8.52
N GLN A 77 -4.69 12.26 7.43
CA GLN A 77 -6.15 12.32 7.33
C GLN A 77 -6.81 11.50 8.45
N GLN A 78 -6.39 10.26 8.67
CA GLN A 78 -6.92 9.43 9.76
C GLN A 78 -6.67 10.07 11.14
N SER A 79 -5.48 10.65 11.35
CA SER A 79 -5.16 11.31 12.61
C SER A 79 -6.08 12.51 12.90
N GLN A 80 -6.42 13.30 11.87
CA GLN A 80 -7.35 14.43 11.99
C GLN A 80 -8.76 13.96 12.32
N LEU A 81 -9.25 12.90 11.65
CA LEU A 81 -10.55 12.31 11.94
C LEU A 81 -10.65 11.83 13.42
N LYS A 82 -9.60 11.14 13.89
CA LYS A 82 -9.52 10.69 15.29
C LYS A 82 -9.47 11.84 16.29
N LYS A 83 -8.67 12.87 16.01
CA LYS A 83 -8.60 14.08 16.87
C LYS A 83 -9.94 14.81 16.93
N ALA A 84 -10.65 14.91 15.82
CA ALA A 84 -11.98 15.51 15.74
C ALA A 84 -13.07 14.61 16.33
N LYS A 85 -12.74 13.42 16.84
CA LYS A 85 -13.69 12.42 17.36
C LYS A 85 -14.79 12.04 16.37
N ILE A 86 -14.49 12.12 15.08
CA ILE A 86 -15.39 11.64 14.03
C ILE A 86 -15.35 10.10 14.07
N PRO A 87 -16.50 9.43 14.14
CA PRO A 87 -16.53 7.97 14.13
C PRO A 87 -16.04 7.41 12.79
N PRO A 88 -15.49 6.18 12.76
CA PRO A 88 -15.17 5.53 11.49
C PRO A 88 -16.40 5.49 10.56
N PRO A 89 -16.20 5.65 9.24
CA PRO A 89 -17.30 5.67 8.30
C PRO A 89 -18.14 4.40 8.32
N PRO A 90 -19.44 4.48 7.96
CA PRO A 90 -20.33 3.32 7.96
C PRO A 90 -19.88 2.24 6.96
N ILE A 91 -20.42 1.04 7.16
CA ILE A 91 -20.30 -0.10 6.25
C ILE A 91 -21.69 -0.46 5.72
N GLY A 92 -21.73 -1.17 4.59
CA GLY A 92 -23.00 -1.54 3.96
C GLY A 92 -23.51 -0.47 2.97
N ARG A 93 -24.79 -0.52 2.68
CA ARG A 93 -25.45 0.48 1.84
C ARG A 93 -25.72 1.73 2.64
N VAL A 94 -25.35 2.87 2.07
CA VAL A 94 -25.49 4.18 2.69
C VAL A 94 -26.22 5.12 1.75
N ASP A 95 -26.82 6.18 2.29
CA ASP A 95 -27.44 7.22 1.47
C ASP A 95 -26.36 8.07 0.75
N PHE A 96 -26.83 8.95 -0.13
CA PHE A 96 -25.95 9.78 -0.94
C PHE A 96 -25.01 10.67 -0.11
N ARG A 97 -25.51 11.27 0.97
CA ARG A 97 -24.71 12.18 1.82
C ARG A 97 -23.63 11.44 2.59
N GLU A 98 -23.95 10.26 3.11
CA GLU A 98 -22.96 9.41 3.77
C GLU A 98 -21.92 8.89 2.78
N LYS A 99 -22.34 8.57 1.54
CA LYS A 99 -21.43 8.16 0.47
C LYS A 99 -20.39 9.23 0.16
N GLU A 100 -20.80 10.49 0.05
CA GLU A 100 -19.87 11.62 -0.15
C GLU A 100 -18.86 11.76 0.99
N LYS A 101 -19.30 11.61 2.25
CA LYS A 101 -18.40 11.66 3.42
C LYS A 101 -17.39 10.51 3.42
N VAL A 102 -17.80 9.31 2.99
CA VAL A 102 -16.86 8.18 2.86
C VAL A 102 -15.85 8.45 1.76
N PHE A 103 -16.28 8.96 0.60
CA PHE A 103 -15.36 9.29 -0.49
C PHE A 103 -14.44 10.47 -0.15
N ALA A 104 -14.86 11.41 0.70
CA ALA A 104 -13.98 12.48 1.18
C ALA A 104 -12.75 11.97 1.96
N ASN A 105 -12.80 10.72 2.46
CA ASN A 105 -11.67 10.06 3.11
C ASN A 105 -10.75 9.34 2.10
N TYR A 106 -10.62 9.87 0.89
CA TYR A 106 -9.95 9.23 -0.24
C TYR A 106 -8.53 8.74 0.10
N ALA A 107 -7.70 9.54 0.78
CA ALA A 107 -6.34 9.14 1.08
C ALA A 107 -6.28 7.88 1.96
N VAL A 108 -7.10 7.80 3.02
CA VAL A 108 -7.18 6.61 3.88
C VAL A 108 -7.78 5.44 3.10
N ASN A 109 -8.80 5.66 2.28
CA ASN A 109 -9.46 4.62 1.50
C ASN A 109 -8.49 3.97 0.50
N ASP A 110 -7.78 4.80 -0.28
CA ASP A 110 -6.91 4.35 -1.37
C ASP A 110 -5.69 3.60 -0.83
N VAL A 111 -5.03 4.15 0.22
CA VAL A 111 -3.88 3.47 0.85
C VAL A 111 -4.31 2.17 1.53
N SER A 112 -5.47 2.14 2.20
CA SER A 112 -6.01 0.90 2.78
C SER A 112 -6.28 -0.16 1.71
N MET A 113 -6.85 0.24 0.57
CA MET A 113 -7.12 -0.65 -0.56
C MET A 113 -5.82 -1.20 -1.16
N ALA A 114 -4.83 -0.34 -1.39
CA ALA A 114 -3.54 -0.75 -1.91
C ALA A 114 -2.83 -1.75 -0.98
N LEU A 115 -2.80 -1.48 0.33
CA LEU A 115 -2.22 -2.39 1.32
C LEU A 115 -2.97 -3.72 1.41
N TRP A 116 -4.31 -3.70 1.37
CA TRP A 116 -5.12 -4.91 1.30
C TRP A 116 -4.79 -5.71 0.04
N THR A 117 -4.71 -5.04 -1.11
CA THR A 117 -4.39 -5.67 -2.40
C THR A 117 -3.00 -6.32 -2.38
N LYS A 118 -1.99 -5.62 -1.86
CA LYS A 118 -0.64 -6.19 -1.67
C LYS A 118 -0.69 -7.43 -0.79
N ALA A 119 -1.41 -7.36 0.34
CA ALA A 119 -1.50 -8.47 1.28
C ALA A 119 -2.14 -9.72 0.66
N VAL A 120 -3.28 -9.58 -0.03
CA VAL A 120 -3.94 -10.71 -0.69
C VAL A 120 -3.14 -11.24 -1.88
N ALA A 121 -2.42 -10.38 -2.61
CA ALA A 121 -1.53 -10.79 -3.69
C ALA A 121 -0.35 -11.60 -3.16
N ALA A 122 0.29 -11.15 -2.08
CA ALA A 122 1.37 -11.86 -1.40
C ALA A 122 0.91 -13.23 -0.86
N GLU A 123 -0.28 -13.30 -0.23
CA GLU A 123 -0.90 -14.56 0.21
C GLU A 123 -1.07 -15.53 -0.96
N LYS A 124 -1.50 -15.04 -2.13
CA LYS A 124 -1.71 -15.87 -3.35
C LYS A 124 -0.43 -16.47 -3.91
N ILE A 125 0.70 -15.81 -3.77
CA ILE A 125 2.00 -16.32 -4.27
C ILE A 125 2.84 -17.00 -3.18
N GLY A 126 2.30 -17.14 -1.96
CA GLY A 126 2.96 -17.84 -0.85
C GLY A 126 3.98 -16.99 -0.07
N GLU A 127 4.05 -15.68 -0.30
CA GLU A 127 4.92 -14.74 0.43
C GLU A 127 4.25 -14.35 1.76
N ILE A 128 4.21 -15.30 2.70
CA ILE A 128 3.42 -15.20 3.93
C ILE A 128 3.86 -14.06 4.84
N ASP A 129 5.17 -13.85 5.03
CA ASP A 129 5.69 -12.76 5.87
C ASP A 129 5.33 -11.39 5.28
N MET A 130 5.41 -11.24 3.95
CA MET A 130 4.97 -10.05 3.25
C MET A 130 3.47 -9.82 3.42
N ALA A 131 2.66 -10.87 3.30
CA ALA A 131 1.22 -10.79 3.49
C ALA A 131 0.88 -10.33 4.93
N ILE A 132 1.50 -10.92 5.95
CA ILE A 132 1.32 -10.55 7.36
C ILE A 132 1.71 -9.08 7.59
N SER A 133 2.85 -8.65 7.05
CA SER A 133 3.32 -7.27 7.16
C SER A 133 2.32 -6.29 6.53
N ALA A 134 1.84 -6.58 5.31
CA ALA A 134 0.89 -5.72 4.60
C ALA A 134 -0.49 -5.70 5.29
N TYR A 135 -0.99 -6.86 5.79
CA TYR A 135 -2.21 -6.90 6.61
C TYR A 135 -2.08 -6.06 7.87
N SER A 136 -0.94 -6.11 8.56
CA SER A 136 -0.72 -5.33 9.79
C SER A 136 -0.80 -3.82 9.53
N LYS A 137 -0.23 -3.35 8.42
CA LYS A 137 -0.34 -1.93 8.01
C LYS A 137 -1.78 -1.57 7.62
N CYS A 138 -2.48 -2.43 6.91
CA CYS A 138 -3.89 -2.26 6.56
C CYS A 138 -4.79 -2.17 7.80
N ILE A 139 -4.54 -3.00 8.82
CA ILE A 139 -5.31 -2.98 10.08
C ILE A 139 -5.22 -1.62 10.78
N TYR A 140 -4.08 -0.95 10.70
CA TYR A 140 -3.87 0.35 11.31
C TYR A 140 -4.79 1.44 10.73
N LEU A 141 -5.14 1.35 9.45
CA LEU A 141 -5.99 2.31 8.72
C LEU A 141 -7.49 1.96 8.89
N ASP A 142 -7.99 2.01 10.10
CA ASP A 142 -9.34 1.57 10.48
C ASP A 142 -10.49 2.47 9.99
N TYR A 143 -10.17 3.67 9.48
CA TYR A 143 -11.12 4.55 8.80
C TYR A 143 -11.29 4.23 7.30
N GLY A 144 -10.41 3.42 6.72
CA GLY A 144 -10.47 3.05 5.32
C GLY A 144 -11.72 2.22 4.96
N ARG A 145 -12.35 2.59 3.86
CA ARG A 145 -13.49 1.86 3.27
C ARG A 145 -13.24 1.60 1.80
N ALA A 146 -13.65 0.43 1.35
CA ALA A 146 -13.68 0.10 -0.06
C ALA A 146 -15.11 0.15 -0.59
N TRP A 147 -15.27 0.69 -1.77
CA TRP A 147 -16.52 0.65 -2.51
C TRP A 147 -16.63 -0.66 -3.28
N ASP A 148 -17.74 -1.38 -3.08
CA ASP A 148 -18.11 -2.53 -3.90
C ASP A 148 -19.02 -2.07 -5.04
N PRO A 149 -18.77 -2.49 -6.30
CA PRO A 149 -19.61 -2.11 -7.45
C PRO A 149 -21.11 -2.45 -7.30
N ASN A 150 -21.46 -3.41 -6.41
CA ASN A 150 -22.85 -3.73 -6.09
C ASN A 150 -23.53 -2.71 -5.16
N GLY A 151 -22.83 -1.64 -4.76
CA GLY A 151 -23.41 -0.49 -4.12
C GLY A 151 -23.31 -0.45 -2.60
N TRP A 152 -22.24 -0.99 -2.02
CA TRP A 152 -21.99 -0.88 -0.59
C TRP A 152 -20.52 -0.57 -0.27
N PHE A 153 -20.28 -0.11 0.95
CA PHE A 153 -18.93 -0.01 1.51
C PHE A 153 -18.62 -1.19 2.43
N TRP A 154 -17.40 -1.66 2.38
CA TRP A 154 -16.88 -2.67 3.31
C TRP A 154 -15.62 -2.19 4.03
N ASN A 155 -15.32 -2.84 5.17
CA ASN A 155 -14.22 -2.45 6.05
C ASN A 155 -12.97 -3.26 5.71
N LEU A 156 -11.98 -2.59 5.10
CA LEU A 156 -10.69 -3.17 4.74
C LEU A 156 -9.91 -3.66 5.96
N SER A 157 -9.83 -2.85 7.01
CA SER A 157 -9.13 -3.19 8.25
C SER A 157 -9.72 -4.45 8.90
N ALA A 158 -11.05 -4.59 8.95
CA ALA A 158 -11.70 -5.78 9.50
C ALA A 158 -11.39 -7.05 8.68
N ASP A 159 -11.35 -6.95 7.35
CA ASP A 159 -10.96 -8.08 6.50
C ASP A 159 -9.47 -8.42 6.66
N CYS A 160 -8.60 -7.41 6.80
CA CYS A 160 -7.18 -7.59 7.09
C CYS A 160 -6.96 -8.32 8.42
N VAL A 161 -7.71 -7.98 9.48
CA VAL A 161 -7.69 -8.72 10.76
C VAL A 161 -8.09 -10.18 10.55
N LYS A 162 -9.19 -10.42 9.85
CA LYS A 162 -9.71 -11.78 9.60
C LYS A 162 -8.70 -12.63 8.82
N ARG A 163 -8.08 -12.06 7.77
CA ARG A 163 -7.11 -12.77 6.93
C ARG A 163 -5.78 -12.96 7.64
N GLY A 164 -5.23 -11.91 8.24
CA GLY A 164 -3.95 -11.97 8.96
C GLY A 164 -3.96 -13.01 10.08
N LYS A 165 -5.04 -13.10 10.87
CA LYS A 165 -5.20 -14.12 11.93
C LYS A 165 -5.12 -15.56 11.43
N ARG A 166 -5.46 -15.84 10.18
CA ARG A 166 -5.36 -17.20 9.61
C ARG A 166 -3.92 -17.60 9.25
N LEU A 167 -3.06 -16.61 9.03
CA LEU A 167 -1.66 -16.82 8.66
C LEU A 167 -0.74 -16.95 9.88
N ILE A 168 -1.14 -16.38 11.02
CA ILE A 168 -0.43 -16.48 12.29
C ILE A 168 -0.96 -17.71 13.01
N LYS A 169 -0.22 -18.81 12.92
CA LYS A 169 -0.48 -20.08 13.63
C LYS A 169 0.46 -20.22 14.81
#